data_bf949ae4b78028d3dd2695ef05082578
#
_entry.id   bf949ae4b78028d3dd2695ef05082578
#
_cell.length_a   1.000
_cell.length_b   1.000
_cell.length_c   1.000
_cell.angle_alpha   90.00
_cell.angle_beta   90.00
_cell.angle_gamma   90.00
#
_symmetry.space_group_name_H-M   'P 1'
#
loop_
_entity.id
_entity.type
_entity.pdbx_description
1 polymer ?
#
loop_
_entity_poly.entity_id
_entity_poly.type
_entity_poly.pdbx_seq_one_letter_code
_entity_poly.pdbx_strand_id
1 'polypeptide(L)'
;MKDFAAIDFETANNERSSVCSVGIVIVRNGEIVDSFYSLIQPEPNYYNYWCSQVHGLCHEDTDDAPVFPKVWAQIEPLIENLPLVAHNKPFDEGCLKAVFRVYQMDYPDYEFYDTLVASRRAFRYLENHQLHTVAAECGYCLENHHNALADAEACAWIAREIL
;
A
#
# COMPACT_ATOMS: atom_id res chain seq x y z
N MET A 1 13.58 -6.90 8.38
CA MET A 1 12.82 -8.04 7.78
C MET A 1 13.36 -8.33 6.39
N LYS A 2 13.46 -9.60 6.04
CA LYS A 2 14.09 -10.01 4.77
C LYS A 2 13.12 -10.55 3.73
N ASP A 3 11.99 -11.09 4.15
CA ASP A 3 11.00 -11.68 3.25
C ASP A 3 9.63 -11.10 3.57
N PHE A 4 9.10 -10.29 2.67
CA PHE A 4 7.81 -9.63 2.87
C PHE A 4 7.30 -9.02 1.55
N ALA A 5 6.04 -8.60 1.56
CA ALA A 5 5.45 -7.80 0.50
C ALA A 5 5.00 -6.45 1.08
N ALA A 6 5.59 -5.37 0.62
CA ALA A 6 5.12 -4.03 0.97
C ALA A 6 3.90 -3.69 0.12
N ILE A 7 2.89 -3.09 0.75
CA ILE A 7 1.63 -2.76 0.09
C ILE A 7 1.21 -1.34 0.41
N ASP A 8 0.64 -0.67 -0.57
CA ASP A 8 0.05 0.65 -0.40
C ASP A 8 -1.20 0.78 -1.28
N PHE A 9 -2.27 1.33 -0.72
CA PHE A 9 -3.52 1.62 -1.43
C PHE A 9 -3.78 3.11 -1.48
N GLU A 10 -4.41 3.55 -2.56
CA GLU A 10 -5.08 4.85 -2.63
C GLU A 10 -6.59 4.61 -2.72
N THR A 11 -7.38 5.47 -2.07
CA THR A 11 -8.85 5.34 -2.06
C THR A 11 -9.51 6.51 -2.79
N ALA A 12 -10.64 6.24 -3.44
CA ALA A 12 -11.40 7.24 -4.18
C ALA A 12 -12.22 8.16 -3.26
N ASN A 13 -12.68 7.62 -2.13
CA ASN A 13 -13.53 8.33 -1.18
C ASN A 13 -13.28 7.84 0.25
N ASN A 14 -14.12 8.26 1.19
CA ASN A 14 -13.92 7.92 2.61
C ASN A 14 -14.31 6.48 2.98
N GLU A 15 -14.91 5.75 2.06
CA GLU A 15 -15.15 4.31 2.26
C GLU A 15 -13.84 3.57 2.01
N ARG A 16 -13.38 2.79 2.98
CA ARG A 16 -12.09 2.08 2.85
C ARG A 16 -12.08 1.03 1.73
N SER A 17 -13.25 0.53 1.36
CA SER A 17 -13.37 -0.40 0.22
C SER A 17 -13.10 0.25 -1.14
N SER A 18 -13.11 1.59 -1.21
CA SER A 18 -13.00 2.33 -2.47
C SER A 18 -11.58 2.44 -3.00
N VAL A 19 -10.80 1.38 -2.87
CA VAL A 19 -9.42 1.36 -3.38
C VAL A 19 -9.42 1.61 -4.88
N CYS A 20 -8.61 2.59 -5.32
CA CYS A 20 -8.54 3.00 -6.73
C CYS A 20 -7.16 2.77 -7.35
N SER A 21 -6.17 2.44 -6.54
CA SER A 21 -4.87 1.94 -7.00
C SER A 21 -4.20 1.13 -5.91
N VAL A 22 -3.29 0.25 -6.31
CA VAL A 22 -2.49 -0.56 -5.40
C VAL A 22 -1.07 -0.68 -5.93
N GLY A 23 -0.10 -0.57 -5.01
CA GLY A 23 1.30 -0.86 -5.27
C GLY A 23 1.76 -2.01 -4.38
N ILE A 24 2.51 -2.94 -4.95
CA ILE A 24 3.09 -4.09 -4.24
C ILE A 24 4.57 -4.16 -4.60
N VAL A 25 5.41 -4.34 -3.58
CA VAL A 25 6.86 -4.56 -3.77
C VAL A 25 7.24 -5.82 -3.00
N ILE A 26 7.80 -6.78 -3.70
CA ILE A 26 8.21 -8.08 -3.14
C ILE A 26 9.68 -8.03 -2.76
N VAL A 27 9.97 -8.38 -1.50
CA VAL A 27 11.34 -8.45 -0.99
C VAL A 27 11.62 -9.90 -0.57
N ARG A 28 12.73 -10.43 -1.06
CA ARG A 28 13.24 -11.77 -0.72
C ARG A 28 14.73 -11.67 -0.38
N ASN A 29 15.12 -12.24 0.75
CA ASN A 29 16.51 -12.20 1.22
C ASN A 29 17.04 -10.75 1.32
N GLY A 30 16.16 -9.81 1.69
CA GLY A 30 16.53 -8.41 1.80
C GLY A 30 16.66 -7.66 0.49
N GLU A 31 16.31 -8.27 -0.63
CA GLU A 31 16.40 -7.65 -1.96
C GLU A 31 15.01 -7.50 -2.59
N ILE A 32 14.79 -6.37 -3.27
CA ILE A 32 13.57 -6.17 -4.06
C ILE A 32 13.67 -7.06 -5.30
N VAL A 33 12.75 -8.01 -5.44
CA VAL A 33 12.77 -8.99 -6.54
C VAL A 33 11.63 -8.83 -7.52
N ASP A 34 10.56 -8.15 -7.14
CA ASP A 34 9.40 -7.95 -8.01
C ASP A 34 8.57 -6.78 -7.52
N SER A 35 7.73 -6.25 -8.41
CA SER A 35 6.78 -5.19 -8.09
C SER A 35 5.55 -5.30 -8.97
N PHE A 36 4.45 -4.72 -8.49
CA PHE A 36 3.18 -4.72 -9.22
C PHE A 36 2.45 -3.42 -8.93
N TYR A 37 1.85 -2.84 -9.95
CA TYR A 37 1.00 -1.66 -9.83
C TYR A 37 -0.24 -1.84 -10.67
N SER A 38 -1.41 -1.46 -10.15
CA SER A 38 -2.62 -1.41 -10.94
C SER A 38 -3.55 -0.31 -10.46
N LEU A 39 -4.18 0.37 -11.41
CA LEU A 39 -5.39 1.12 -11.17
C LEU A 39 -6.52 0.13 -10.90
N ILE A 40 -7.51 0.55 -10.12
CA ILE A 40 -8.65 -0.28 -9.74
C ILE A 40 -9.92 0.56 -9.89
N GLN A 41 -10.95 -0.01 -10.51
CA GLN A 41 -12.26 0.63 -10.47
C GLN A 41 -12.79 0.53 -9.03
N PRO A 42 -13.00 1.65 -8.34
CA PRO A 42 -13.35 1.61 -6.92
C PRO A 42 -14.80 1.16 -6.67
N GLU A 43 -15.05 0.62 -5.46
CA GLU A 43 -16.38 0.25 -4.99
C GLU A 43 -16.56 0.78 -3.56
N PRO A 44 -17.45 1.76 -3.33
CA PRO A 44 -18.34 2.42 -4.30
C PRO A 44 -17.59 3.35 -5.25
N ASN A 45 -18.09 3.43 -6.48
CA ASN A 45 -17.40 4.14 -7.57
C ASN A 45 -17.78 5.63 -7.62
N TYR A 46 -17.31 6.39 -6.65
CA TYR A 46 -17.36 7.85 -6.69
C TYR A 46 -16.07 8.40 -6.07
N TYR A 47 -15.68 9.61 -6.49
CA TYR A 47 -14.49 10.28 -5.98
C TYR A 47 -14.89 11.47 -5.14
N ASN A 48 -14.26 11.63 -3.97
CA ASN A 48 -14.39 12.88 -3.24
C ASN A 48 -13.19 13.80 -3.55
N TYR A 49 -13.41 15.09 -3.35
CA TYR A 49 -12.42 16.10 -3.68
C TYR A 49 -11.09 15.87 -2.95
N TRP A 50 -11.16 15.58 -1.66
CA TRP A 50 -9.95 15.48 -0.83
C TRP A 50 -9.07 14.30 -1.22
N CYS A 51 -9.66 13.15 -1.49
CA CYS A 51 -8.91 11.99 -1.94
C CYS A 51 -8.24 12.26 -3.29
N SER A 52 -8.96 12.83 -4.25
CA SER A 52 -8.40 13.18 -5.56
C SER A 52 -7.27 14.21 -5.46
N GLN A 53 -7.36 15.16 -4.52
CA GLN A 53 -6.28 16.11 -4.29
C GLN A 53 -4.99 15.42 -3.79
N VAL A 54 -5.13 14.36 -3.00
CA VAL A 54 -4.00 13.62 -2.45
C VAL A 54 -3.26 12.84 -3.53
N HIS A 55 -3.96 12.02 -4.33
CA HIS A 55 -3.31 11.10 -5.28
C HIS A 55 -3.47 11.49 -6.74
N GLY A 56 -4.30 12.48 -7.05
CA GLY A 56 -4.48 12.97 -8.43
C GLY A 56 -5.32 12.08 -9.33
N LEU A 57 -5.90 10.99 -8.82
CA LEU A 57 -6.74 10.09 -9.62
C LEU A 57 -8.19 10.56 -9.63
N CYS A 58 -8.88 10.26 -10.72
CA CYS A 58 -10.30 10.60 -10.91
C CYS A 58 -10.97 9.53 -11.78
N HIS A 59 -12.27 9.75 -12.08
CA HIS A 59 -13.05 8.79 -12.89
C HIS A 59 -12.42 8.46 -14.24
N GLU A 60 -11.79 9.44 -14.89
CA GLU A 60 -11.11 9.20 -16.17
C GLU A 60 -10.04 8.14 -16.09
N ASP A 61 -9.37 8.04 -14.93
CA ASP A 61 -8.28 7.09 -14.75
C ASP A 61 -8.79 5.68 -14.47
N THR A 62 -9.92 5.52 -13.79
CA THR A 62 -10.32 4.23 -13.23
C THR A 62 -11.65 3.68 -13.70
N ASP A 63 -12.46 4.43 -14.48
CA ASP A 63 -13.75 3.91 -14.96
C ASP A 63 -13.59 2.67 -15.83
N ASP A 64 -12.48 2.57 -16.58
CA ASP A 64 -12.17 1.41 -17.42
C ASP A 64 -11.14 0.47 -16.79
N ALA A 65 -10.77 0.72 -15.53
CA ALA A 65 -9.81 -0.13 -14.83
C ALA A 65 -10.49 -1.41 -14.33
N PRO A 66 -9.70 -2.48 -14.09
CA PRO A 66 -10.26 -3.71 -13.55
C PRO A 66 -10.77 -3.52 -12.13
N VAL A 67 -11.78 -4.29 -11.76
CA VAL A 67 -12.30 -4.32 -10.39
C VAL A 67 -11.34 -5.08 -9.47
N PHE A 68 -11.47 -4.84 -8.17
CA PHE A 68 -10.53 -5.40 -7.18
C PHE A 68 -10.33 -6.93 -7.28
N PRO A 69 -11.38 -7.75 -7.43
CA PRO A 69 -11.15 -9.20 -7.50
C PRO A 69 -10.23 -9.64 -8.62
N LYS A 70 -10.30 -8.95 -9.77
CA LYS A 70 -9.41 -9.24 -10.91
C LYS A 70 -7.98 -8.84 -10.63
N VAL A 71 -7.79 -7.69 -9.97
CA VAL A 71 -6.46 -7.20 -9.59
C VAL A 71 -5.84 -8.11 -8.54
N TRP A 72 -6.62 -8.48 -7.52
CA TRP A 72 -6.11 -9.33 -6.44
C TRP A 72 -5.73 -10.73 -6.92
N ALA A 73 -6.44 -11.24 -7.92
CA ALA A 73 -6.06 -12.53 -8.53
C ALA A 73 -4.67 -12.51 -9.16
N GLN A 74 -4.17 -11.33 -9.57
CA GLN A 74 -2.81 -11.17 -10.08
C GLN A 74 -1.79 -10.98 -8.96
N ILE A 75 -2.20 -10.39 -7.85
CA ILE A 75 -1.33 -10.12 -6.70
C ILE A 75 -1.09 -11.37 -5.86
N GLU A 76 -2.13 -12.15 -5.64
CA GLU A 76 -2.10 -13.31 -4.75
C GLU A 76 -0.92 -14.27 -5.04
N PRO A 77 -0.67 -14.66 -6.32
CA PRO A 77 0.48 -15.52 -6.61
C PRO A 77 1.84 -14.86 -6.33
N LEU A 78 1.91 -13.54 -6.37
CA LEU A 78 3.16 -12.81 -6.10
C LEU A 78 3.50 -12.78 -4.62
N ILE A 79 2.49 -12.55 -3.78
CA ILE A 79 2.71 -12.43 -2.33
C ILE A 79 2.82 -13.80 -1.65
N GLU A 80 2.21 -14.84 -2.21
CA GLU A 80 2.22 -16.19 -1.64
C GLU A 80 1.87 -16.17 -0.14
N ASN A 81 2.75 -16.67 0.72
CA ASN A 81 2.56 -16.67 2.18
C ASN A 81 3.37 -15.58 2.88
N LEU A 82 3.87 -14.57 2.13
CA LEU A 82 4.66 -13.51 2.72
C LEU A 82 3.81 -12.65 3.65
N PRO A 83 4.38 -12.15 4.76
CA PRO A 83 3.71 -11.12 5.53
C PRO A 83 3.63 -9.83 4.73
N LEU A 84 2.59 -9.05 4.99
CA LEU A 84 2.40 -7.75 4.36
C LEU A 84 2.94 -6.65 5.27
N VAL A 85 3.51 -5.62 4.67
CA VAL A 85 4.05 -4.48 5.41
C VAL A 85 3.47 -3.20 4.83
N ALA A 86 3.02 -2.29 5.70
CA ALA A 86 2.50 -1.00 5.28
C ALA A 86 2.99 0.09 6.21
N HIS A 87 3.03 1.32 5.71
CA HIS A 87 3.32 2.48 6.55
C HIS A 87 2.00 3.08 7.03
N ASN A 88 1.70 2.93 8.30
CA ASN A 88 0.40 3.16 8.91
C ASN A 88 -0.57 2.01 8.56
N LYS A 89 -0.17 0.83 8.98
CA LYS A 89 -0.88 -0.43 8.74
C LYS A 89 -2.41 -0.40 8.91
N PRO A 90 -2.97 0.27 9.95
CA PRO A 90 -4.43 0.27 10.11
C PRO A 90 -5.21 0.75 8.89
N PHE A 91 -4.63 1.65 8.10
CA PHE A 91 -5.29 2.12 6.88
C PHE A 91 -5.31 1.02 5.81
N ASP A 92 -4.15 0.50 5.42
CA ASP A 92 -4.07 -0.48 4.32
C ASP A 92 -4.71 -1.81 4.69
N GLU A 93 -4.50 -2.27 5.91
CA GLU A 93 -5.17 -3.48 6.40
C GLU A 93 -6.68 -3.28 6.42
N GLY A 94 -7.13 -2.11 6.87
CA GLY A 94 -8.56 -1.75 6.86
C GLY A 94 -9.15 -1.71 5.47
N CYS A 95 -8.43 -1.16 4.49
CA CYS A 95 -8.84 -1.16 3.09
C CYS A 95 -8.97 -2.58 2.55
N LEU A 96 -7.97 -3.42 2.81
CA LEU A 96 -7.97 -4.79 2.31
C LEU A 96 -9.13 -5.60 2.88
N LYS A 97 -9.35 -5.50 4.18
CA LYS A 97 -10.49 -6.18 4.82
C LYS A 97 -11.83 -5.68 4.29
N ALA A 98 -11.97 -4.36 4.13
CA ALA A 98 -13.22 -3.76 3.67
C ALA A 98 -13.55 -4.16 2.24
N VAL A 99 -12.57 -4.15 1.33
CA VAL A 99 -12.81 -4.51 -0.06
C VAL A 99 -13.10 -6.00 -0.24
N PHE A 100 -12.43 -6.86 0.55
CA PHE A 100 -12.76 -8.29 0.57
C PHE A 100 -14.21 -8.50 0.99
N ARG A 101 -14.67 -7.77 2.01
CA ARG A 101 -16.05 -7.86 2.51
C ARG A 101 -17.08 -7.43 1.45
N VAL A 102 -16.81 -6.30 0.79
CA VAL A 102 -17.72 -5.75 -0.24
C VAL A 102 -17.90 -6.74 -1.38
N TYR A 103 -16.84 -7.42 -1.79
CA TYR A 103 -16.92 -8.41 -2.86
C TYR A 103 -17.19 -9.83 -2.36
N GLN A 104 -17.50 -10.00 -1.07
CA GLN A 104 -17.83 -11.30 -0.46
C GLN A 104 -16.74 -12.36 -0.71
N MET A 105 -15.48 -11.92 -0.57
CA MET A 105 -14.32 -12.78 -0.70
C MET A 105 -13.85 -13.23 0.68
N ASP A 106 -13.36 -14.47 0.77
CA ASP A 106 -12.82 -15.02 2.02
C ASP A 106 -11.45 -14.34 2.30
N TYR A 107 -11.34 -13.72 3.48
CA TYR A 107 -10.11 -13.04 3.88
C TYR A 107 -9.15 -14.02 4.56
N PRO A 108 -7.92 -14.21 4.03
CA PRO A 108 -6.99 -15.23 4.56
C PRO A 108 -6.27 -14.86 5.85
N ASP A 109 -6.67 -13.81 6.57
CA ASP A 109 -6.03 -13.32 7.78
C ASP A 109 -4.54 -13.01 7.57
N TYR A 110 -4.26 -12.19 6.57
CA TYR A 110 -2.90 -11.77 6.27
C TYR A 110 -2.21 -11.18 7.50
N GLU A 111 -0.96 -11.59 7.73
CA GLU A 111 -0.12 -11.03 8.78
C GLU A 111 0.41 -9.67 8.31
N PHE A 112 0.18 -8.63 9.10
CA PHE A 112 0.60 -7.25 8.77
C PHE A 112 1.60 -6.70 9.77
N TYR A 113 2.61 -5.99 9.27
CA TYR A 113 3.58 -5.23 10.05
C TYR A 113 3.49 -3.75 9.68
N ASP A 114 3.87 -2.88 10.63
CA ASP A 114 3.70 -1.43 10.50
C ASP A 114 5.03 -0.69 10.62
N THR A 115 5.50 -0.13 9.51
CA THR A 115 6.74 0.65 9.49
C THR A 115 6.60 2.00 10.21
N LEU A 116 5.39 2.56 10.31
CA LEU A 116 5.19 3.80 11.07
C LEU A 116 5.48 3.58 12.55
N VAL A 117 4.91 2.54 13.13
CA VAL A 117 5.13 2.20 14.54
C VAL A 117 6.60 1.87 14.78
N ALA A 118 7.20 1.08 13.90
CA ALA A 118 8.61 0.72 14.01
C ALA A 118 9.53 1.95 13.92
N SER A 119 9.20 2.89 13.01
CA SER A 119 10.01 4.10 12.82
C SER A 119 10.00 5.01 14.05
N ARG A 120 8.90 5.06 14.77
CA ARG A 120 8.80 5.84 16.00
C ARG A 120 9.75 5.33 17.10
N ARG A 121 10.06 4.06 17.06
CA ARG A 121 11.02 3.44 18.00
C ARG A 121 12.45 3.60 17.52
N ALA A 122 12.68 3.38 16.22
CA ALA A 122 14.05 3.39 15.65
C ALA A 122 14.61 4.79 15.50
N PHE A 123 13.78 5.76 15.15
CA PHE A 123 14.21 7.12 14.79
C PHE A 123 13.48 8.18 15.61
N ARG A 124 13.69 8.18 16.93
CA ARG A 124 13.00 9.07 17.86
C ARG A 124 13.30 10.56 17.63
N TYR A 125 14.41 10.87 16.98
CA TYR A 125 14.88 12.24 16.75
C TYR A 125 14.24 12.92 15.55
N LEU A 126 13.51 12.17 14.69
CA LEU A 126 12.88 12.76 13.51
C LEU A 126 11.72 13.67 13.93
N GLU A 127 11.57 14.81 13.21
CA GLU A 127 10.51 15.77 13.49
C GLU A 127 9.10 15.20 13.25
N ASN A 128 8.99 14.25 12.33
CA ASN A 128 7.78 13.48 12.08
C ASN A 128 8.14 12.10 11.54
N HIS A 129 7.15 11.22 11.42
CA HIS A 129 7.36 9.86 10.92
C HIS A 129 6.50 9.60 9.68
N GLN A 130 6.29 10.65 8.88
CA GLN A 130 5.65 10.51 7.59
C GLN A 130 6.52 9.66 6.67
N LEU A 131 5.89 9.00 5.71
CA LEU A 131 6.58 8.05 4.82
C LEU A 131 7.85 8.63 4.19
N HIS A 132 7.75 9.82 3.59
CA HIS A 132 8.89 10.43 2.90
C HIS A 132 10.02 10.80 3.85
N THR A 133 9.70 11.23 5.08
CA THR A 133 10.70 11.59 6.08
C THR A 133 11.48 10.36 6.54
N VAL A 134 10.78 9.28 6.86
CA VAL A 134 11.40 8.02 7.32
C VAL A 134 12.17 7.38 6.16
N ALA A 135 11.63 7.39 4.96
CA ALA A 135 12.30 6.83 3.78
C ALA A 135 13.63 7.54 3.53
N ALA A 136 13.67 8.88 3.64
CA ALA A 136 14.90 9.65 3.47
C ALA A 136 15.95 9.25 4.50
N GLU A 137 15.56 9.02 5.75
CA GLU A 137 16.47 8.53 6.80
C GLU A 137 17.06 7.16 6.46
N CYS A 138 16.30 6.33 5.74
CA CYS A 138 16.74 5.01 5.27
C CYS A 138 17.45 5.07 3.91
N GLY A 139 17.75 6.27 3.40
CA GLY A 139 18.48 6.45 2.14
C GLY A 139 17.64 6.39 0.87
N TYR A 140 16.32 6.51 0.99
CA TYR A 140 15.42 6.50 -0.16
C TYR A 140 14.77 7.87 -0.35
N CYS A 141 14.94 8.44 -1.55
CA CYS A 141 14.32 9.72 -1.91
C CYS A 141 12.98 9.46 -2.60
N LEU A 142 11.89 9.74 -1.88
CA LEU A 142 10.53 9.54 -2.41
C LEU A 142 10.11 10.75 -3.23
N GLU A 143 10.08 10.61 -4.55
CA GLU A 143 9.77 11.71 -5.48
C GLU A 143 8.28 11.74 -5.87
N ASN A 144 7.65 10.58 -6.07
CA ASN A 144 6.26 10.46 -6.48
C ASN A 144 5.36 10.10 -5.29
N HIS A 145 5.40 10.94 -4.25
CA HIS A 145 4.58 10.72 -3.06
C HIS A 145 3.10 10.65 -3.43
N HIS A 146 2.35 9.73 -2.80
CA HIS A 146 0.96 9.39 -3.08
C HIS A 146 0.72 8.66 -4.41
N ASN A 147 1.78 8.17 -5.06
CA ASN A 147 1.68 7.12 -6.05
C ASN A 147 1.84 5.78 -5.31
N ALA A 148 0.88 4.87 -5.45
CA ALA A 148 0.85 3.65 -4.65
C ALA A 148 2.11 2.78 -4.79
N LEU A 149 2.67 2.68 -6.00
CA LEU A 149 3.89 1.89 -6.19
C LEU A 149 5.11 2.56 -5.56
N ALA A 150 5.26 3.88 -5.76
CA ALA A 150 6.37 4.63 -5.16
C ALA A 150 6.30 4.57 -3.63
N ASP A 151 5.10 4.69 -3.06
CA ASP A 151 4.90 4.62 -1.62
C ASP A 151 5.18 3.20 -1.08
N ALA A 152 4.78 2.16 -1.80
CA ALA A 152 5.10 0.78 -1.44
C ALA A 152 6.61 0.52 -1.49
N GLU A 153 7.31 1.06 -2.48
CA GLU A 153 8.76 0.93 -2.58
C GLU A 153 9.46 1.64 -1.43
N ALA A 154 9.03 2.86 -1.08
CA ALA A 154 9.56 3.57 0.08
C ALA A 154 9.34 2.75 1.36
N CYS A 155 8.16 2.19 1.54
CA CYS A 155 7.83 1.33 2.67
C CYS A 155 8.75 0.10 2.71
N ALA A 156 9.04 -0.51 1.56
CA ALA A 156 9.94 -1.66 1.47
C ALA A 156 11.37 -1.30 1.94
N TRP A 157 11.88 -0.14 1.53
CA TRP A 157 13.20 0.34 1.99
C TRP A 157 13.25 0.51 3.49
N ILE A 158 12.20 1.10 4.06
CA ILE A 158 12.11 1.27 5.52
C ILE A 158 12.08 -0.09 6.21
N ALA A 159 11.22 -0.99 5.76
CA ALA A 159 11.05 -2.31 6.39
C ALA A 159 12.34 -3.13 6.36
N ARG A 160 13.14 -3.02 5.31
CA ARG A 160 14.45 -3.68 5.22
C ARG A 160 15.40 -3.23 6.32
N GLU A 161 15.30 -1.98 6.73
CA GLU A 161 16.21 -1.39 7.73
C GLU A 161 15.75 -1.63 9.17
N ILE A 162 14.45 -1.52 9.45
CA ILE A 162 13.98 -1.42 10.83
C ILE A 162 13.00 -2.51 11.27
N LEU A 163 12.62 -3.42 10.39
CA LEU A 163 11.76 -4.55 10.75
C LEU A 163 12.48 -5.90 10.70
#